data_d164bbb7956c695c82f20f67e5c3ae32
#
_entry.id   d164bbb7956c695c82f20f67e5c3ae32
#
_cell.length_a   1.000
_cell.length_b   1.000
_cell.length_c   1.000
_cell.angle_alpha   90.00
_cell.angle_beta   90.00
_cell.angle_gamma   90.00
#
_symmetry.space_group_name_H-M   'P 1'
#
loop_
_entity.id
_entity.type
_entity.pdbx_description
1 polymer ?
#
loop_
_entity_poly.entity_id
_entity_poly.type
_entity_poly.pdbx_seq_one_letter_code
_entity_poly.pdbx_strand_id
1 'polypeptide(L)'
;AFFGKVTASTTHELQNVLAIIKENAGLMEDFIQMGSDNLPDLSEKFTRCLVKIKEQAYRGVDLTSGLNGFAHTTDRLYSPVNIYEITQRLIFLTRRVFFQKGVQIVLAECKNAPSFETDPVLFQKILWNCLDCLVEIPDLKTNIRITIFNSEAGKGIDLCFDDLSINEDNFNRKLHESAKWTELQASCKEINLTPSPIEQSPMG
;
A
#
# COMPACT_ATOMS: atom_id res chain seq x y z
N ALA A 1 11.86 -5.61 -11.44
CA ALA A 1 10.93 -4.48 -11.56
C ALA A 1 10.15 -4.14 -10.28
N PHE A 2 9.78 -5.09 -9.39
CA PHE A 2 8.99 -4.85 -8.18
C PHE A 2 9.67 -3.86 -7.21
N PHE A 3 10.88 -4.15 -6.74
CA PHE A 3 11.64 -3.27 -5.83
C PHE A 3 11.80 -1.85 -6.39
N GLY A 4 12.13 -1.74 -7.68
CA GLY A 4 12.26 -0.43 -8.33
C GLY A 4 10.98 0.39 -8.30
N LYS A 5 9.82 -0.24 -8.49
CA LYS A 5 8.51 0.45 -8.41
C LYS A 5 8.21 0.94 -6.99
N VAL A 6 8.44 0.09 -5.97
CA VAL A 6 8.23 0.46 -4.56
C VAL A 6 9.16 1.60 -4.17
N THR A 7 10.47 1.46 -4.45
CA THR A 7 11.47 2.49 -4.12
C THR A 7 11.17 3.81 -4.83
N ALA A 8 10.88 3.78 -6.13
CA ALA A 8 10.56 5.00 -6.90
C ALA A 8 9.31 5.71 -6.33
N SER A 9 8.25 4.96 -6.01
CA SER A 9 7.03 5.51 -5.41
C SER A 9 7.34 6.17 -4.06
N THR A 10 8.06 5.48 -3.19
CA THR A 10 8.39 5.99 -1.85
C THR A 10 9.30 7.21 -1.92
N THR A 11 10.32 7.19 -2.80
CA THR A 11 11.20 8.34 -3.02
C THR A 11 10.42 9.55 -3.52
N HIS A 12 9.46 9.35 -4.42
CA HIS A 12 8.62 10.44 -4.91
C HIS A 12 7.71 11.02 -3.80
N GLU A 13 7.21 10.15 -2.90
CA GLU A 13 6.46 10.64 -1.73
C GLU A 13 7.34 11.42 -0.76
N LEU A 14 8.58 10.99 -0.53
CA LEU A 14 9.56 11.72 0.28
C LEU A 14 9.89 13.10 -0.31
N GLN A 15 10.05 13.18 -1.63
CA GLN A 15 10.24 14.47 -2.32
C GLN A 15 9.06 15.41 -2.09
N ASN A 16 7.82 14.91 -2.12
CA ASN A 16 6.64 15.72 -1.84
C ASN A 16 6.59 16.19 -0.38
N VAL A 17 6.92 15.31 0.57
CA VAL A 17 7.04 15.66 2.00
C VAL A 17 8.01 16.82 2.18
N LEU A 18 9.21 16.72 1.60
CA LEU A 18 10.24 17.76 1.67
C LEU A 18 9.80 19.06 0.98
N ALA A 19 9.10 18.96 -0.15
CA ALA A 19 8.57 20.14 -0.86
C ALA A 19 7.56 20.90 -0.01
N ILE A 20 6.62 20.20 0.66
CA ILE A 20 5.63 20.81 1.54
C ILE A 20 6.30 21.46 2.77
N ILE A 21 7.31 20.80 3.36
CA ILE A 21 8.08 21.37 4.47
C ILE A 21 8.77 22.68 4.02
N LYS A 22 9.46 22.64 2.87
CA LYS A 22 10.16 23.80 2.31
C LYS A 22 9.19 24.95 2.03
N GLU A 23 8.04 24.68 1.42
CA GLU A 23 7.01 25.68 1.10
C GLU A 23 6.48 26.36 2.38
N ASN A 24 6.13 25.58 3.40
CA ASN A 24 5.62 26.15 4.65
C ASN A 24 6.71 26.92 5.43
N ALA A 25 7.96 26.49 5.37
CA ALA A 25 9.08 27.24 5.93
C ALA A 25 9.27 28.59 5.21
N GLY A 26 9.21 28.59 3.86
CA GLY A 26 9.26 29.83 3.07
C GLY A 26 8.12 30.79 3.38
N LEU A 27 6.88 30.28 3.52
CA LEU A 27 5.74 31.11 3.95
C LEU A 27 5.98 31.76 5.32
N MET A 28 6.63 31.03 6.26
CA MET A 28 6.99 31.64 7.55
C MET A 28 8.02 32.75 7.42
N GLU A 29 9.02 32.59 6.54
CA GLU A 29 10.00 33.62 6.22
C GLU A 29 9.32 34.87 5.64
N ASP A 30 8.39 34.71 4.69
CA ASP A 30 7.61 35.78 4.09
C ASP A 30 6.80 36.53 5.14
N PHE A 31 6.14 35.82 6.07
CA PHE A 31 5.38 36.42 7.16
C PHE A 31 6.27 37.24 8.11
N ILE A 32 7.50 36.81 8.38
CA ILE A 32 8.48 37.54 9.18
C ILE A 32 8.88 38.85 8.47
N GLN A 33 9.14 38.79 7.16
CA GLN A 33 9.55 39.94 6.36
C GLN A 33 8.44 40.98 6.23
N MET A 34 7.17 40.59 6.17
CA MET A 34 6.02 41.48 6.08
C MET A 34 5.79 42.30 7.37
N GLY A 35 6.32 41.85 8.51
CA GLY A 35 6.19 42.49 9.81
C GLY A 35 4.81 42.29 10.46
N SER A 36 4.78 42.35 11.79
CA SER A 36 3.58 42.10 12.60
C SER A 36 2.42 43.07 12.35
N ASP A 37 2.73 44.30 11.97
CA ASP A 37 1.74 45.38 11.84
C ASP A 37 0.86 45.24 10.60
N ASN A 38 1.28 44.44 9.63
CA ASN A 38 0.58 44.23 8.36
C ASN A 38 -0.20 42.90 8.26
N LEU A 39 -0.12 42.05 9.27
CA LEU A 39 -0.73 40.72 9.24
C LEU A 39 -1.57 40.47 10.51
N PRO A 40 -2.88 40.75 10.47
CA PRO A 40 -3.77 40.24 11.51
C PRO A 40 -3.66 38.72 11.58
N ASP A 41 -3.68 38.15 12.78
CA ASP A 41 -3.60 36.70 13.04
C ASP A 41 -2.26 36.03 12.65
N LEU A 42 -1.14 36.79 12.71
CA LEU A 42 0.18 36.25 12.41
C LEU A 42 0.52 34.97 13.21
N SER A 43 0.18 34.96 14.49
CA SER A 43 0.38 33.79 15.37
C SER A 43 -0.36 32.53 14.84
N GLU A 44 -1.58 32.70 14.36
CA GLU A 44 -2.37 31.59 13.81
C GLU A 44 -1.75 31.08 12.50
N LYS A 45 -1.28 31.97 11.62
CA LYS A 45 -0.61 31.61 10.37
C LYS A 45 0.68 30.83 10.63
N PHE A 46 1.51 31.28 11.57
CA PHE A 46 2.71 30.54 12.00
C PHE A 46 2.35 29.16 12.55
N THR A 47 1.35 29.10 13.42
CA THR A 47 0.91 27.83 14.00
C THR A 47 0.47 26.84 12.92
N ARG A 48 -0.28 27.28 11.92
CA ARG A 48 -0.69 26.44 10.78
C ARG A 48 0.51 25.91 9.99
N CYS A 49 1.51 26.76 9.69
CA CYS A 49 2.72 26.33 8.98
C CYS A 49 3.51 25.31 9.81
N LEU A 50 3.68 25.56 11.11
CA LEU A 50 4.39 24.64 12.02
C LEU A 50 3.68 23.30 12.14
N VAL A 51 2.35 23.28 12.26
CA VAL A 51 1.56 22.04 12.28
C VAL A 51 1.80 21.24 11.01
N LYS A 52 1.71 21.87 9.83
CA LYS A 52 1.96 21.20 8.55
C LYS A 52 3.38 20.67 8.44
N ILE A 53 4.39 21.45 8.82
CA ILE A 53 5.78 21.00 8.83
C ILE A 53 5.94 19.76 9.73
N LYS A 54 5.38 19.80 10.92
CA LYS A 54 5.45 18.69 11.88
C LYS A 54 4.77 17.42 11.35
N GLU A 55 3.56 17.56 10.79
CA GLU A 55 2.85 16.43 10.18
C GLU A 55 3.65 15.80 9.03
N GLN A 56 4.23 16.63 8.15
CA GLN A 56 5.04 16.12 7.07
C GLN A 56 6.36 15.52 7.54
N ALA A 57 6.98 16.05 8.58
CA ALA A 57 8.18 15.45 9.16
C ALA A 57 7.90 14.04 9.72
N TYR A 58 6.80 13.85 10.47
CA TYR A 58 6.40 12.52 10.94
C TYR A 58 6.12 11.57 9.77
N ARG A 59 5.39 12.05 8.76
CA ARG A 59 5.15 11.24 7.55
C ARG A 59 6.45 10.81 6.87
N GLY A 60 7.44 11.69 6.80
CA GLY A 60 8.77 11.37 6.25
C GLY A 60 9.48 10.29 7.06
N VAL A 61 9.40 10.36 8.40
CA VAL A 61 9.94 9.31 9.30
C VAL A 61 9.26 7.96 9.04
N ASP A 62 7.93 7.93 8.92
CA ASP A 62 7.19 6.71 8.66
C ASP A 62 7.55 6.10 7.30
N LEU A 63 7.68 6.92 6.25
CA LEU A 63 8.09 6.47 4.92
C LEU A 63 9.50 5.89 4.92
N THR A 64 10.45 6.54 5.58
CA THR A 64 11.83 6.05 5.67
C THR A 64 11.92 4.78 6.50
N SER A 65 11.19 4.68 7.61
CA SER A 65 11.13 3.48 8.44
C SER A 65 10.49 2.31 7.68
N GLY A 66 9.40 2.57 6.96
CA GLY A 66 8.75 1.58 6.09
C GLY A 66 9.67 1.07 5.00
N LEU A 67 10.37 1.98 4.31
CA LEU A 67 11.33 1.62 3.25
C LEU A 67 12.52 0.84 3.78
N ASN A 68 13.06 1.24 4.94
CA ASN A 68 14.14 0.51 5.60
C ASN A 68 13.70 -0.90 5.97
N GLY A 69 12.54 -1.06 6.61
CA GLY A 69 11.99 -2.38 6.92
C GLY A 69 11.69 -3.23 5.67
N PHE A 70 11.33 -2.60 4.55
CA PHE A 70 11.17 -3.28 3.26
C PHE A 70 12.52 -3.74 2.69
N ALA A 71 13.54 -2.91 2.76
CA ALA A 71 14.90 -3.26 2.29
C ALA A 71 15.47 -4.45 3.08
N HIS A 72 15.31 -4.47 4.40
CA HIS A 72 15.79 -5.57 5.24
C HIS A 72 15.04 -6.90 5.06
N THR A 73 13.93 -6.94 4.32
CA THR A 73 13.30 -8.22 4.00
C THR A 73 14.17 -9.11 3.09
N THR A 74 15.14 -8.52 2.38
CA THR A 74 16.08 -9.25 1.53
C THR A 74 17.16 -10.01 2.30
N ASP A 75 17.35 -9.69 3.58
CA ASP A 75 18.43 -10.26 4.39
C ASP A 75 18.12 -11.71 4.84
N ARG A 76 16.89 -12.16 4.67
CA ARG A 76 16.41 -13.48 5.09
C ARG A 76 15.69 -14.16 3.96
N LEU A 77 16.27 -15.28 3.47
CA LEU A 77 15.66 -16.09 2.41
C LEU A 77 14.40 -16.83 2.88
N TYR A 78 14.41 -17.30 4.12
CA TYR A 78 13.29 -18.00 4.77
C TYR A 78 13.20 -17.59 6.23
N SER A 79 12.05 -17.13 6.67
CA SER A 79 11.86 -16.70 8.06
C SER A 79 10.37 -16.74 8.44
N PRO A 80 10.04 -16.78 9.76
CA PRO A 80 8.68 -16.59 10.20
C PRO A 80 8.22 -15.17 9.85
N VAL A 81 7.17 -15.07 9.06
CA VAL A 81 6.61 -13.81 8.57
C VAL A 81 5.22 -13.61 9.16
N ASN A 82 5.02 -12.50 9.86
CA ASN A 82 3.68 -12.03 10.23
C ASN A 82 3.02 -11.43 8.99
N ILE A 83 1.97 -12.09 8.50
CA ILE A 83 1.32 -11.73 7.25
C ILE A 83 0.66 -10.34 7.30
N TYR A 84 0.11 -9.98 8.46
CA TYR A 84 -0.52 -8.67 8.63
C TYR A 84 0.52 -7.53 8.53
N GLU A 85 1.61 -7.64 9.27
CA GLU A 85 2.65 -6.61 9.29
C GLU A 85 3.31 -6.40 7.92
N ILE A 86 3.63 -7.49 7.22
CA ILE A 86 4.27 -7.40 5.91
C ILE A 86 3.31 -6.84 4.85
N THR A 87 2.02 -7.23 4.93
CA THR A 87 0.95 -6.70 4.06
C THR A 87 0.73 -5.21 4.33
N GLN A 88 0.60 -4.82 5.59
CA GLN A 88 0.43 -3.43 6.01
C GLN A 88 1.56 -2.54 5.49
N ARG A 89 2.81 -2.99 5.65
CA ARG A 89 3.99 -2.27 5.16
C ARG A 89 3.98 -2.10 3.65
N LEU A 90 3.66 -3.17 2.91
CA LEU A 90 3.58 -3.10 1.46
C LEU A 90 2.51 -2.12 1.00
N ILE A 91 1.30 -2.19 1.58
CA ILE A 91 0.21 -1.26 1.26
C ILE A 91 0.62 0.18 1.56
N PHE A 92 1.21 0.42 2.72
CA PHE A 92 1.67 1.76 3.12
C PHE A 92 2.62 2.37 2.09
N LEU A 93 3.62 1.61 1.60
CA LEU A 93 4.61 2.08 0.64
C LEU A 93 4.05 2.20 -0.80
N THR A 94 2.99 1.49 -1.11
CA THR A 94 2.48 1.38 -2.48
C THR A 94 1.12 2.04 -2.70
N ARG A 95 0.46 2.52 -1.62
CA ARG A 95 -0.88 3.11 -1.68
C ARG A 95 -1.04 4.19 -2.74
N ARG A 96 0.00 5.02 -2.94
CA ARG A 96 -0.01 6.10 -3.93
C ARG A 96 -0.08 5.56 -5.36
N VAL A 97 0.64 4.48 -5.66
CA VAL A 97 0.64 3.85 -6.98
C VAL A 97 -0.78 3.39 -7.35
N PHE A 98 -1.47 2.76 -6.40
CA PHE A 98 -2.83 2.27 -6.63
C PHE A 98 -3.85 3.41 -6.63
N PHE A 99 -3.68 4.40 -5.77
CA PHE A 99 -4.52 5.60 -5.76
C PHE A 99 -4.47 6.37 -7.10
N GLN A 100 -3.28 6.49 -7.70
CA GLN A 100 -3.11 7.10 -9.05
C GLN A 100 -3.83 6.31 -10.15
N LYS A 101 -4.07 5.02 -9.94
CA LYS A 101 -4.86 4.16 -10.83
C LYS A 101 -6.37 4.20 -10.49
N GLY A 102 -6.78 5.02 -9.51
CA GLY A 102 -8.18 5.18 -9.09
C GLY A 102 -8.67 4.11 -8.13
N VAL A 103 -7.77 3.36 -7.48
CA VAL A 103 -8.10 2.27 -6.56
C VAL A 103 -7.56 2.58 -5.17
N GLN A 104 -8.41 2.44 -4.14
CA GLN A 104 -7.97 2.45 -2.75
C GLN A 104 -7.84 1.01 -2.23
N ILE A 105 -6.76 0.76 -1.49
CA ILE A 105 -6.53 -0.53 -0.84
C ILE A 105 -6.71 -0.36 0.65
N VAL A 106 -7.59 -1.15 1.23
CA VAL A 106 -7.92 -1.14 2.66
C VAL A 106 -7.57 -2.49 3.25
N LEU A 107 -6.71 -2.51 4.27
CA LEU A 107 -6.42 -3.72 5.05
C LEU A 107 -7.38 -3.78 6.24
N ALA A 108 -8.18 -4.83 6.32
CA ALA A 108 -9.04 -5.09 7.46
C ALA A 108 -8.21 -5.42 8.70
N GLU A 109 -8.68 -5.00 9.88
CA GLU A 109 -8.03 -5.35 11.14
C GLU A 109 -8.00 -6.87 11.35
N CYS A 110 -6.87 -7.39 11.80
CA CYS A 110 -6.70 -8.79 12.13
C CYS A 110 -6.05 -8.92 13.51
N LYS A 111 -6.82 -9.39 14.50
CA LYS A 111 -6.34 -9.53 15.89
C LYS A 111 -5.36 -10.68 16.06
N ASN A 112 -5.52 -11.75 15.27
CA ASN A 112 -4.72 -12.99 15.38
C ASN A 112 -4.11 -13.31 14.01
N ALA A 113 -3.24 -12.41 13.53
CA ALA A 113 -2.58 -12.60 12.24
C ALA A 113 -1.71 -13.87 12.26
N PRO A 114 -1.85 -14.76 11.28
CA PRO A 114 -1.01 -15.93 11.17
C PRO A 114 0.43 -15.54 10.82
N SER A 115 1.36 -16.34 11.35
CA SER A 115 2.74 -16.36 10.87
C SER A 115 3.00 -17.70 10.21
N PHE A 116 3.81 -17.69 9.16
CA PHE A 116 4.34 -18.91 8.56
C PHE A 116 5.73 -18.69 7.98
N GLU A 117 6.49 -19.77 7.91
CA GLU A 117 7.81 -19.77 7.32
C GLU A 117 7.68 -19.58 5.81
N THR A 118 8.25 -18.50 5.29
CA THR A 118 8.23 -18.20 3.84
C THR A 118 9.37 -17.26 3.46
N ASP A 119 9.59 -17.09 2.17
CA ASP A 119 10.42 -16.01 1.63
C ASP A 119 9.63 -14.69 1.68
N PRO A 120 10.02 -13.74 2.54
CA PRO A 120 9.28 -12.50 2.71
C PRO A 120 9.32 -11.58 1.48
N VAL A 121 10.36 -11.69 0.66
CA VAL A 121 10.50 -10.91 -0.58
C VAL A 121 9.55 -11.45 -1.63
N LEU A 122 9.56 -12.76 -1.82
CA LEU A 122 8.70 -13.42 -2.80
C LEU A 122 7.22 -13.25 -2.42
N PHE A 123 6.89 -13.36 -1.12
CA PHE A 123 5.54 -13.10 -0.65
C PHE A 123 5.06 -11.68 -0.98
N GLN A 124 5.86 -10.66 -0.71
CA GLN A 124 5.52 -9.27 -1.04
C GLN A 124 5.38 -9.05 -2.56
N LYS A 125 6.27 -9.67 -3.35
CA LYS A 125 6.20 -9.63 -4.81
C LYS A 125 4.91 -10.27 -5.32
N ILE A 126 4.50 -11.41 -4.75
CA ILE A 126 3.26 -12.09 -5.10
C ILE A 126 2.06 -11.19 -4.78
N LEU A 127 1.99 -10.64 -3.58
CA LEU A 127 0.90 -9.75 -3.18
C LEU A 127 0.83 -8.49 -4.07
N TRP A 128 1.99 -7.89 -4.36
CA TRP A 128 2.07 -6.78 -5.31
C TRP A 128 1.53 -7.17 -6.70
N ASN A 129 1.98 -8.29 -7.25
CA ASN A 129 1.57 -8.74 -8.58
C ASN A 129 0.07 -9.06 -8.62
N CYS A 130 -0.47 -9.60 -7.53
CA CYS A 130 -1.89 -9.85 -7.36
C CYS A 130 -2.68 -8.53 -7.47
N LEU A 131 -2.32 -7.53 -6.68
CA LEU A 131 -2.95 -6.21 -6.70
C LEU A 131 -2.78 -5.51 -8.08
N ASP A 132 -1.58 -5.57 -8.66
CA ASP A 132 -1.31 -4.96 -9.97
C ASP A 132 -2.10 -5.65 -11.10
N CYS A 133 -2.32 -6.96 -11.00
CA CYS A 133 -3.16 -7.72 -11.93
C CYS A 133 -4.63 -7.28 -11.83
N LEU A 134 -5.15 -7.19 -10.59
CA LEU A 134 -6.54 -6.80 -10.34
C LEU A 134 -6.85 -5.39 -10.83
N VAL A 135 -5.95 -4.44 -10.58
CA VAL A 135 -6.13 -3.02 -10.95
C VAL A 135 -6.05 -2.79 -12.47
N GLU A 136 -5.47 -3.70 -13.23
CA GLU A 136 -5.43 -3.63 -14.70
C GLU A 136 -6.69 -4.17 -15.38
N ILE A 137 -7.59 -4.81 -14.64
CA ILE A 137 -8.86 -5.25 -15.21
C ILE A 137 -9.70 -4.01 -15.58
N PRO A 138 -10.07 -3.84 -16.87
CA PRO A 138 -10.86 -2.70 -17.30
C PRO A 138 -12.18 -2.62 -16.50
N ASP A 139 -12.60 -1.40 -16.23
CA ASP A 139 -13.85 -1.08 -15.52
C ASP A 139 -13.84 -1.42 -14.01
N LEU A 140 -12.75 -1.92 -13.46
CA LEU A 140 -12.60 -2.15 -12.03
C LEU A 140 -12.05 -0.89 -11.34
N LYS A 141 -12.90 0.13 -11.18
CA LYS A 141 -12.60 1.34 -10.38
C LYS A 141 -13.30 1.24 -9.03
N THR A 142 -12.83 0.32 -8.20
CA THR A 142 -13.43 0.09 -6.89
C THR A 142 -12.35 -0.09 -5.84
N ASN A 143 -12.72 0.03 -4.59
CA ASN A 143 -11.80 -0.23 -3.48
C ASN A 143 -11.54 -1.74 -3.38
N ILE A 144 -10.28 -2.08 -3.06
CA ILE A 144 -9.88 -3.45 -2.76
C ILE A 144 -9.72 -3.56 -1.25
N ARG A 145 -10.53 -4.41 -0.63
CA ARG A 145 -10.41 -4.77 0.78
C ARG A 145 -9.57 -6.03 0.89
N ILE A 146 -8.53 -5.98 1.70
CA ILE A 146 -7.67 -7.12 2.02
C ILE A 146 -8.08 -7.63 3.40
N THR A 147 -8.44 -8.90 3.49
CA THR A 147 -8.75 -9.57 4.75
C THR A 147 -7.78 -10.73 4.94
N ILE A 148 -7.19 -10.82 6.12
CA ILE A 148 -6.31 -11.92 6.49
C ILE A 148 -7.10 -12.89 7.35
N PHE A 149 -7.14 -14.15 6.95
CA PHE A 149 -7.85 -15.18 7.67
C PHE A 149 -6.89 -16.24 8.25
N ASN A 150 -7.31 -16.80 9.38
CA ASN A 150 -6.62 -17.87 10.07
C ASN A 150 -7.68 -18.77 10.69
N SER A 151 -8.04 -19.86 10.01
CA SER A 151 -9.08 -20.79 10.40
C SER A 151 -8.57 -22.23 10.37
N GLU A 152 -9.37 -23.16 10.86
CA GLU A 152 -9.07 -24.60 10.77
C GLU A 152 -8.97 -25.08 9.31
N ALA A 153 -9.70 -24.44 8.39
CA ALA A 153 -9.69 -24.77 6.97
C ALA A 153 -8.43 -24.25 6.25
N GLY A 154 -7.71 -23.28 6.84
CA GLY A 154 -6.49 -22.75 6.25
C GLY A 154 -6.16 -21.34 6.71
N LYS A 155 -5.06 -20.84 6.18
CA LYS A 155 -4.55 -19.49 6.40
C LYS A 155 -4.34 -18.81 5.06
N GLY A 156 -4.67 -17.53 4.96
CA GLY A 156 -4.52 -16.84 3.69
C GLY A 156 -4.88 -15.36 3.72
N ILE A 157 -4.97 -14.83 2.52
CA ILE A 157 -5.37 -13.44 2.25
C ILE A 157 -6.50 -13.48 1.23
N ASP A 158 -7.62 -12.86 1.58
CA ASP A 158 -8.72 -12.61 0.66
C ASP A 158 -8.64 -11.18 0.14
N LEU A 159 -8.86 -11.02 -1.15
CA LEU A 159 -8.95 -9.74 -1.83
C LEU A 159 -10.40 -9.56 -2.31
N CYS A 160 -11.15 -8.72 -1.61
CA CYS A 160 -12.55 -8.47 -1.90
C CYS A 160 -12.72 -7.07 -2.51
N PHE A 161 -13.69 -6.92 -3.39
CA PHE A 161 -14.05 -5.65 -3.97
C PHE A 161 -15.31 -5.10 -3.27
N ASP A 162 -15.34 -3.79 -2.99
CA ASP A 162 -16.52 -3.15 -2.38
C ASP A 162 -17.73 -3.12 -3.34
N ASP A 163 -17.47 -3.04 -4.64
CA ASP A 163 -18.50 -3.07 -5.68
C ASP A 163 -17.97 -3.80 -6.92
N LEU A 164 -18.56 -4.93 -7.22
CA LEU A 164 -18.31 -5.67 -8.46
C LEU A 164 -19.41 -5.30 -9.47
N SER A 165 -19.17 -4.25 -10.24
CA SER A 165 -19.99 -3.92 -11.40
C SER A 165 -19.83 -4.92 -12.56
N ILE A 166 -18.84 -5.81 -12.44
CA ILE A 166 -18.52 -6.83 -13.43
C ILE A 166 -19.10 -8.16 -12.98
N ASN A 167 -19.81 -8.85 -13.89
CA ASN A 167 -20.25 -10.22 -13.66
C ASN A 167 -19.03 -11.12 -13.39
N GLU A 168 -19.15 -12.01 -12.40
CA GLU A 168 -18.11 -12.91 -11.92
C GLU A 168 -17.46 -13.74 -13.04
N ASP A 169 -18.26 -14.28 -13.96
CA ASP A 169 -17.76 -15.05 -15.09
C ASP A 169 -16.87 -14.21 -16.01
N ASN A 170 -17.27 -12.96 -16.24
CA ASN A 170 -16.50 -12.04 -17.06
C ASN A 170 -15.21 -11.59 -16.36
N PHE A 171 -15.26 -11.42 -15.03
CA PHE A 171 -14.07 -11.12 -14.21
C PHE A 171 -13.08 -12.29 -14.27
N ASN A 172 -13.52 -13.49 -13.96
CA ASN A 172 -12.69 -14.70 -13.96
C ASN A 172 -12.08 -14.95 -15.34
N ARG A 173 -12.86 -14.77 -16.43
CA ARG A 173 -12.35 -14.88 -17.79
C ARG A 173 -11.22 -13.87 -18.04
N LYS A 174 -11.43 -12.57 -17.75
CA LYS A 174 -10.41 -11.52 -17.93
C LYS A 174 -9.16 -11.78 -17.09
N LEU A 175 -9.34 -12.28 -15.88
CA LEU A 175 -8.25 -12.66 -15.01
C LEU A 175 -7.40 -13.80 -15.61
N HIS A 176 -8.05 -14.87 -16.09
CA HIS A 176 -7.38 -16.01 -16.71
C HIS A 176 -6.71 -15.69 -18.06
N GLU A 177 -7.23 -14.74 -18.81
CA GLU A 177 -6.62 -14.26 -20.06
C GLU A 177 -5.38 -13.38 -19.80
N SER A 178 -5.17 -12.90 -18.59
CA SER A 178 -4.03 -12.05 -18.22
C SER A 178 -2.73 -12.85 -18.12
N ALA A 179 -1.70 -12.44 -18.87
CA ALA A 179 -0.36 -13.01 -18.75
C ALA A 179 0.19 -12.86 -17.32
N LYS A 180 -0.17 -11.78 -16.61
CA LYS A 180 0.20 -11.56 -15.21
C LYS A 180 -0.37 -12.60 -14.26
N TRP A 181 -1.58 -13.09 -14.53
CA TRP A 181 -2.19 -14.16 -13.73
C TRP A 181 -1.38 -15.46 -13.83
N THR A 182 -0.93 -15.82 -15.02
CA THR A 182 -0.08 -17.00 -15.24
C THR A 182 1.26 -16.87 -14.51
N GLU A 183 1.91 -15.70 -14.57
CA GLU A 183 3.13 -15.42 -13.82
C GLU A 183 2.92 -15.47 -12.31
N LEU A 184 1.77 -14.95 -11.84
CA LEU A 184 1.38 -14.99 -10.43
C LEU A 184 1.23 -16.43 -9.94
N GLN A 185 0.50 -17.27 -10.67
CA GLN A 185 0.32 -18.68 -10.33
C GLN A 185 1.66 -19.43 -10.26
N ALA A 186 2.60 -19.15 -11.16
CA ALA A 186 3.93 -19.73 -11.14
C ALA A 186 4.70 -19.32 -9.86
N SER A 187 4.68 -18.02 -9.53
CA SER A 187 5.34 -17.50 -8.33
C SER A 187 4.72 -18.01 -7.03
N CYS A 188 3.40 -18.20 -6.99
CA CYS A 188 2.72 -18.76 -5.83
C CYS A 188 3.17 -20.19 -5.51
N LYS A 189 3.42 -21.00 -6.54
CA LYS A 189 3.91 -22.39 -6.36
C LYS A 189 5.28 -22.45 -5.69
N GLU A 190 6.13 -21.45 -5.88
CA GLU A 190 7.48 -21.39 -5.29
C GLU A 190 7.45 -21.33 -3.76
N ILE A 191 6.37 -20.78 -3.17
CA ILE A 191 6.19 -20.68 -1.71
C ILE A 191 4.94 -21.43 -1.21
N ASN A 192 4.47 -22.41 -1.96
CA ASN A 192 3.33 -23.26 -1.61
C ASN A 192 2.03 -22.48 -1.34
N LEU A 193 1.79 -21.39 -2.08
CA LEU A 193 0.52 -20.69 -2.08
C LEU A 193 -0.37 -21.18 -3.23
N THR A 194 -1.67 -21.21 -2.98
CA THR A 194 -2.67 -21.54 -3.99
C THR A 194 -3.54 -20.32 -4.23
N PRO A 195 -3.37 -19.59 -5.35
CA PRO A 195 -4.27 -18.52 -5.71
C PRO A 195 -5.56 -19.14 -6.25
N SER A 196 -6.70 -18.73 -5.71
CA SER A 196 -8.02 -19.05 -6.24
C SER A 196 -8.67 -17.80 -6.80
N PRO A 197 -9.39 -17.89 -7.93
CA PRO A 197 -10.28 -16.85 -8.38
C PRO A 197 -11.40 -16.65 -7.35
N ILE A 198 -12.10 -15.53 -7.44
CA ILE A 198 -13.15 -15.14 -6.50
C ILE A 198 -14.28 -16.18 -6.55
N GLU A 199 -14.54 -16.79 -5.41
CA GLU A 199 -15.82 -17.43 -5.13
C GLU A 199 -16.63 -16.40 -4.31
N GLN A 200 -17.89 -16.16 -4.68
CA GLN A 200 -18.75 -15.30 -3.87
C GLN A 200 -18.81 -15.86 -2.45
N SER A 201 -18.31 -15.10 -1.49
CA SER A 201 -18.61 -15.40 -0.10
C SER A 201 -20.12 -15.31 0.04
N PRO A 202 -20.84 -16.35 0.48
CA PRO A 202 -22.24 -16.22 0.76
C PRO A 202 -22.40 -15.10 1.79
N MET A 203 -23.09 -14.03 1.42
CA MET A 203 -23.46 -12.97 2.35
C MET A 203 -24.22 -13.62 3.51
N GLY A 204 -23.53 -13.71 4.66
CA GLY A 204 -24.11 -14.07 5.94
C GLY A 204 -24.54 -12.83 6.70
#